data_bdf99ec7b3289f1fbd945decb6501fd9
#
_entry.id   bdf99ec7b3289f1fbd945decb6501fd9
#
_cell.length_a   1.000
_cell.length_b   1.000
_cell.length_c   1.000
_cell.angle_alpha   90.00
_cell.angle_beta   90.00
_cell.angle_gamma   90.00
#
_symmetry.space_group_name_H-M   'P 1'
#
loop_
_entity.id
_entity.type
_entity.pdbx_description
1 polymer ?
#
loop_
_entity_poly.entity_id
_entity_poly.type
_entity_poly.pdbx_seq_one_letter_code
_entity_poly.pdbx_strand_id
1 'polypeptide(L)' 'MYYVIELTCIGPKIKEVFKSKELAAQYTIALHKNYPDKHYQIAKAELDMNGIE' A
#
# COMPACT_ATOMS: atom_id res chain seq x y z
N MET A 1 -9.32 1.77 -4.36
CA MET A 1 -7.95 1.41 -4.69
C MET A 1 -7.15 1.16 -3.41
N TYR A 2 -6.11 0.38 -3.52
CA TYR A 2 -5.29 0.01 -2.37
C TYR A 2 -3.87 0.48 -2.58
N TYR A 3 -3.35 1.19 -1.59
CA TYR A 3 -2.00 1.73 -1.65
C TYR A 3 -1.09 0.92 -0.74
N VAL A 4 0.06 0.53 -1.25
CA VAL A 4 1.09 -0.08 -0.42
C VAL A 4 2.05 1.03 -0.02
N ILE A 5 2.15 1.25 1.29
CA ILE A 5 2.89 2.36 1.85
C ILE A 5 4.08 1.84 2.64
N GLU A 6 5.24 2.39 2.37
CA GLU A 6 6.43 2.08 3.16
C GLU A 6 6.59 3.15 4.25
N LEU A 7 6.73 2.71 5.49
CA LEU A 7 6.91 3.61 6.62
C LEU A 7 8.39 3.85 6.81
N THR A 8 8.82 5.06 6.51
CA THR A 8 10.23 5.44 6.64
C THR A 8 10.40 6.46 7.75
N CYS A 9 11.64 6.73 8.12
CA CYS A 9 11.93 7.68 9.18
C CYS A 9 11.60 9.12 8.78
N ILE A 10 11.43 9.38 7.49
CA ILE A 10 11.05 10.72 7.02
C ILE A 10 9.56 10.78 6.68
N GLY A 11 8.83 9.68 6.90
CA GLY A 11 7.39 9.67 6.71
C GLY A 11 6.94 8.55 5.78
N PRO A 12 5.63 8.44 5.55
CA PRO A 12 5.10 7.40 4.68
C PRO A 12 5.42 7.68 3.22
N LYS A 13 5.69 6.61 2.48
CA LYS A 13 6.02 6.71 1.07
C LYS A 13 5.20 5.67 0.31
N ILE A 14 4.48 6.10 -0.71
CA ILE A 14 3.67 5.19 -1.52
C ILE A 14 4.58 4.42 -2.46
N LYS A 15 4.56 3.09 -2.34
CA LYS A 15 5.37 2.22 -3.20
C LYS A 15 4.63 1.82 -4.45
N GLU A 16 3.34 1.50 -4.31
CA GLU A 16 2.57 1.02 -5.45
C GLU A 16 1.08 1.18 -5.17
N VAL A 17 0.29 1.19 -6.23
CA VAL A 17 -1.16 1.30 -6.14
C VAL A 17 -1.78 0.13 -6.88
N PHE A 18 -2.76 -0.52 -6.25
CA PHE A 18 -3.44 -1.67 -6.84
C PHE A 18 -4.94 -1.48 -6.79
N LYS A 19 -5.62 -2.08 -7.75
CA LYS A 19 -7.08 -2.08 -7.77
C LYS A 19 -7.64 -3.19 -6.90
N SER A 20 -6.85 -4.21 -6.61
CA SER A 20 -7.29 -5.38 -5.87
C SER A 20 -6.53 -5.48 -4.55
N LYS A 21 -7.28 -5.80 -3.49
CA LYS A 21 -6.67 -6.02 -2.19
C LYS A 21 -5.71 -7.21 -2.22
N GLU A 22 -6.07 -8.23 -2.98
CA GLU A 22 -5.22 -9.42 -3.07
C GLU A 22 -3.87 -9.09 -3.68
N LEU A 23 -3.86 -8.29 -4.74
CA LEU A 23 -2.61 -7.90 -5.36
C LEU A 23 -1.76 -7.08 -4.42
N ALA A 24 -2.39 -6.16 -3.69
CA ALA A 24 -1.67 -5.34 -2.72
C ALA A 24 -1.07 -6.21 -1.62
N ALA A 25 -1.82 -7.19 -1.14
CA ALA A 25 -1.34 -8.08 -0.10
C ALA A 25 -0.16 -8.92 -0.59
N GLN A 26 -0.25 -9.45 -1.81
CA GLN A 26 0.83 -10.25 -2.36
C GLN A 26 2.10 -9.42 -2.53
N TYR A 27 1.95 -8.19 -2.99
CA TYR A 27 3.08 -7.30 -3.16
C TYR A 27 3.72 -6.99 -1.81
N THR A 28 2.91 -6.72 -0.80
CA THR A 28 3.42 -6.42 0.53
C THR A 28 4.16 -7.60 1.13
N ILE A 29 3.62 -8.80 0.93
CA ILE A 29 4.26 -10.02 1.43
C ILE A 29 5.63 -10.19 0.77
N ALA A 30 5.70 -9.95 -0.54
CA ALA A 30 6.97 -10.06 -1.25
C ALA A 30 7.98 -9.03 -0.75
N LEU A 31 7.53 -7.82 -0.47
CA LEU A 31 8.41 -6.79 0.06
C LEU A 31 8.93 -7.16 1.44
N HIS A 32 8.06 -7.69 2.30
CA HIS A 32 8.49 -8.14 3.63
C HIS A 32 9.52 -9.26 3.54
N LYS A 33 9.36 -10.11 2.55
CA LYS A 33 10.28 -11.23 2.36
C LYS A 33 11.66 -10.74 1.93
N ASN A 34 11.69 -9.73 1.06
CA ASN A 34 12.95 -9.20 0.54
C ASN A 34 13.58 -8.16 1.45
N TYR A 35 12.74 -7.44 2.20
CA TYR A 35 13.22 -6.37 3.09
C TYR A 35 12.57 -6.51 4.47
N PRO A 36 13.01 -7.52 5.25
CA PRO A 36 12.34 -7.82 6.52
C PRO A 36 12.49 -6.74 7.59
N ASP A 37 13.45 -5.85 7.43
CA ASP A 37 13.67 -4.77 8.40
C ASP A 37 12.85 -3.52 8.09
N LYS A 38 12.08 -3.53 7.01
CA LYS A 38 11.24 -2.41 6.66
C LYS A 38 9.79 -2.68 7.00
N HIS A 39 9.03 -1.61 7.17
CA HIS A 39 7.62 -1.71 7.53
C HIS A 39 6.74 -1.23 6.39
N TYR A 40 5.69 -1.99 6.10
CA TYR A 40 4.77 -1.67 5.04
C TYR A 40 3.35 -1.72 5.56
N GLN A 41 2.47 -0.95 4.94
CA GLN A 41 1.07 -0.88 5.33
C GLN A 41 0.22 -0.76 4.08
N ILE A 42 -0.97 -1.38 4.11
CA ILE A 42 -1.92 -1.27 3.02
C ILE A 42 -3.02 -0.32 3.47
N ALA A 43 -3.24 0.71 2.66
CA ALA A 43 -4.28 1.69 2.93
C ALA A 43 -5.30 1.64 1.80
N LYS A 44 -6.56 1.70 2.15
CA LYS A 44 -7.64 1.74 1.17
C LYS A 44 -8.05 3.18 0.95
N ALA A 45 -8.04 3.61 -0.30
CA ALA A 45 -8.48 4.94 -0.67
C ALA A 45 -9.87 4.86 -1.29
N GLU A 46 -10.79 5.65 -0.78
CA GLU A 46 -12.16 5.69 -1.28
C GLU A 46 -12.42 7.04 -1.91
N LEU A 47 -11.90 7.14 -3.04
CA LEU A 47 -12.07 8.40 -3.71
C LEU A 47 -13.37 8.41 -4.46
N ASP A 48 -13.62 8.35 -4.66
CA ASP A 48 -14.41 8.45 -5.37
C ASP A 48 -15.46 8.88 -5.28
N MET A 49 -15.10 8.90 -5.38
CA MET A 49 -15.71 9.26 -5.31
C MET A 49 -16.37 9.53 -5.47
N ASN A 50 -16.31 9.33 -5.63
CA ASN A 50 -17.09 9.59 -5.68
C ASN A 50 -17.69 9.99 -5.55
N GLY A 51 -17.40 9.93 -5.64
CA GLY A 51 -18.07 10.31 -5.26
C GLY A 51 -18.48 10.92 -5.42
N ILE A 52 -18.46 11.08 -5.59
CA ILE A 52 -19.02 11.79 -5.57
C ILE A 52 -19.75 12.00 -5.91
N GLU A 53 -19.89 11.79 -6.09
CA GLU A 53 -20.69 11.84 -6.19
C GLU A 53 -21.17 12.05 -6.23
#